data_eea7d2c8a0c39de586e0365094866a3b
#
_entry.id   eea7d2c8a0c39de586e0365094866a3b
#
_cell.length_a   1.000
_cell.length_b   1.000
_cell.length_c   1.000
_cell.angle_alpha   90.00
_cell.angle_beta   90.00
_cell.angle_gamma   90.00
#
_symmetry.space_group_name_H-M   'P 1'
#
loop_
_entity.id
_entity.type
_entity.pdbx_description
1 polymer ?
#
loop_
_entity_poly.entity_id
_entity_poly.type
_entity_poly.pdbx_seq_one_letter_code
_entity_poly.pdbx_strand_id
1 'polypeptide(L)'
;MKLTIFAASGGIGRHLVGQALAAGHDVTAVARNPASLPAGVRAVRADLATTQPAALVTAVGGTDAVLSALGPRSKADYGIATTGTRAIVGAMEAAGVRRLVVVSAAPVGTIASPRRPQPPKHDPGDGFVMRHLLSPLITVALRDLYVDLARMEDTLADSGLDWTAVRPPRLTNGPETGAYRTASGRNLRRGLTVSRADVAHLMLAALGQPETIGQTIGIAN
;
A
#
# COMPACT_ATOMS: atom_id res chain seq x y z
N MET A 1 14.37 -11.49 7.34
CA MET A 1 13.01 -11.44 7.90
C MET A 1 12.13 -12.41 7.13
N LYS A 2 11.06 -12.91 7.77
CA LYS A 2 9.97 -13.61 7.10
C LYS A 2 8.89 -12.60 6.74
N LEU A 3 8.57 -12.45 5.46
CA LEU A 3 7.64 -11.45 4.95
C LEU A 3 6.45 -12.11 4.24
N THR A 4 5.24 -11.63 4.52
CA THR A 4 4.08 -11.97 3.70
C THR A 4 3.70 -10.77 2.83
N ILE A 5 3.64 -10.99 1.50
CA ILE A 5 3.36 -9.94 0.51
C ILE A 5 2.02 -10.23 -0.16
N PHE A 6 1.03 -9.38 0.08
CA PHE A 6 -0.27 -9.43 -0.58
C PHE A 6 -0.28 -8.67 -1.91
N ALA A 7 -1.14 -9.12 -2.82
CA ALA A 7 -1.17 -8.67 -4.22
C ALA A 7 0.18 -8.80 -4.93
N ALA A 8 0.93 -9.86 -4.60
CA ALA A 8 2.30 -10.13 -5.03
C ALA A 8 2.49 -10.15 -6.56
N SER A 9 1.47 -10.51 -7.34
CA SER A 9 1.48 -10.49 -8.82
C SER A 9 1.14 -9.13 -9.44
N GLY A 10 0.84 -8.11 -8.62
CA GLY A 10 0.53 -6.75 -9.07
C GLY A 10 1.77 -5.95 -9.50
N GLY A 11 1.55 -4.74 -10.02
CA GLY A 11 2.63 -3.90 -10.52
C GLY A 11 3.70 -3.58 -9.48
N ILE A 12 3.31 -3.14 -8.26
CA ILE A 12 4.25 -2.92 -7.14
C ILE A 12 4.62 -4.26 -6.49
N GLY A 13 3.66 -5.18 -6.33
CA GLY A 13 3.88 -6.46 -5.66
C GLY A 13 5.01 -7.29 -6.27
N ARG A 14 5.16 -7.30 -7.59
CA ARG A 14 6.29 -7.99 -8.26
C ARG A 14 7.64 -7.40 -7.90
N HIS A 15 7.74 -6.08 -7.78
CA HIS A 15 8.98 -5.43 -7.32
C HIS A 15 9.26 -5.73 -5.86
N LEU A 16 8.22 -5.70 -4.99
CA LEU A 16 8.35 -6.10 -3.58
C LEU A 16 8.90 -7.51 -3.44
N VAL A 17 8.33 -8.47 -4.16
CA VAL A 17 8.80 -9.86 -4.13
C VAL A 17 10.25 -9.97 -4.61
N GLY A 18 10.57 -9.37 -5.77
CA GLY A 18 11.94 -9.42 -6.32
C GLY A 18 12.98 -8.78 -5.40
N GLN A 19 12.70 -7.59 -4.88
CA GLN A 19 13.60 -6.87 -3.98
C GLN A 19 13.74 -7.57 -2.62
N ALA A 20 12.64 -8.12 -2.07
CA ALA A 20 12.68 -8.87 -0.81
C ALA A 20 13.55 -10.14 -0.93
N LEU A 21 13.41 -10.89 -2.04
CA LEU A 21 14.26 -12.05 -2.31
C LEU A 21 15.74 -11.64 -2.50
N ALA A 22 16.00 -10.58 -3.25
CA ALA A 22 17.36 -10.08 -3.44
C ALA A 22 18.02 -9.62 -2.13
N ALA A 23 17.23 -9.11 -1.18
CA ALA A 23 17.67 -8.75 0.16
C ALA A 23 17.77 -9.95 1.14
N GLY A 24 17.54 -11.18 0.67
CA GLY A 24 17.67 -12.40 1.48
C GLY A 24 16.51 -12.64 2.45
N HIS A 25 15.33 -12.08 2.20
CA HIS A 25 14.14 -12.34 3.01
C HIS A 25 13.46 -13.65 2.60
N ASP A 26 12.83 -14.32 3.56
CA ASP A 26 11.94 -15.46 3.33
C ASP A 26 10.55 -14.91 2.97
N VAL A 27 10.05 -15.19 1.75
CA VAL A 27 8.87 -14.54 1.20
C VAL A 27 7.72 -15.51 1.01
N THR A 28 6.61 -15.23 1.70
CA THR A 28 5.28 -15.78 1.37
C THR A 28 4.56 -14.78 0.45
N ALA A 29 4.31 -15.18 -0.79
CA ALA A 29 3.68 -14.34 -1.81
C ALA A 29 2.22 -14.74 -2.02
N VAL A 30 1.29 -13.84 -1.69
CA VAL A 30 -0.16 -14.06 -1.79
C VAL A 30 -0.71 -13.40 -3.04
N ALA A 31 -1.33 -14.18 -3.92
CA ALA A 31 -1.88 -13.70 -5.18
C ALA A 31 -3.11 -14.50 -5.63
N ARG A 32 -3.99 -13.90 -6.44
CA ARG A 32 -5.13 -14.62 -7.08
C ARG A 32 -4.64 -15.68 -8.07
N ASN A 33 -3.57 -15.40 -8.77
CA ASN A 33 -2.91 -16.35 -9.68
C ASN A 33 -1.43 -16.50 -9.32
N PRO A 34 -1.05 -17.56 -8.55
CA PRO A 34 0.32 -17.79 -8.13
C PRO A 34 1.27 -18.20 -9.25
N ALA A 35 0.77 -18.71 -10.38
CA ALA A 35 1.60 -19.18 -11.51
C ALA A 35 2.49 -18.07 -12.12
N SER A 36 2.19 -16.81 -11.86
CA SER A 36 2.99 -15.66 -12.32
C SER A 36 4.06 -15.20 -11.31
N LEU A 37 4.20 -15.88 -10.19
CA LEU A 37 5.19 -15.54 -9.16
C LEU A 37 6.55 -16.17 -9.50
N PRO A 38 7.66 -15.53 -9.12
CA PRO A 38 8.99 -16.10 -9.34
C PRO A 38 9.22 -17.35 -8.49
N ALA A 39 10.21 -18.15 -8.88
CA ALA A 39 10.72 -19.22 -8.03
C ALA A 39 11.33 -18.67 -6.73
N GLY A 40 11.42 -19.49 -5.68
CA GLY A 40 12.01 -19.11 -4.41
C GLY A 40 11.04 -18.46 -3.42
N VAL A 41 9.75 -18.34 -3.75
CA VAL A 41 8.72 -17.88 -2.81
C VAL A 41 7.80 -19.01 -2.37
N ARG A 42 7.28 -18.93 -1.15
CA ARG A 42 6.09 -19.71 -0.75
C ARG A 42 4.86 -19.05 -1.37
N ALA A 43 4.36 -19.63 -2.46
CA ALA A 43 3.20 -19.11 -3.16
C ALA A 43 1.88 -19.53 -2.49
N VAL A 44 1.01 -18.58 -2.18
CA VAL A 44 -0.33 -18.81 -1.63
C VAL A 44 -1.38 -18.23 -2.56
N ARG A 45 -2.36 -19.05 -2.94
CA ARG A 45 -3.52 -18.58 -3.71
C ARG A 45 -4.57 -18.01 -2.76
N ALA A 46 -4.89 -16.74 -2.91
CA ALA A 46 -6.02 -16.12 -2.21
C ALA A 46 -6.63 -14.97 -3.02
N ASP A 47 -7.96 -14.93 -2.99
CA ASP A 47 -8.75 -13.77 -3.41
C ASP A 47 -9.32 -13.12 -2.15
N LEU A 48 -8.85 -11.91 -1.82
CA LEU A 48 -9.22 -11.22 -0.59
C LEU A 48 -10.71 -10.85 -0.50
N ALA A 49 -11.44 -10.94 -1.61
CA ALA A 49 -12.89 -10.75 -1.62
C ALA A 49 -13.66 -11.98 -1.15
N THR A 50 -13.10 -13.19 -1.29
CA THR A 50 -13.82 -14.46 -1.09
C THR A 50 -13.07 -15.47 -0.23
N THR A 51 -11.77 -15.26 0.05
CA THR A 51 -10.95 -16.23 0.78
C THR A 51 -11.40 -16.32 2.25
N GLN A 52 -11.48 -17.56 2.73
CA GLN A 52 -11.81 -17.84 4.13
C GLN A 52 -10.76 -17.24 5.07
N PRO A 53 -11.16 -16.60 6.18
CA PRO A 53 -10.23 -15.97 7.13
C PRO A 53 -9.10 -16.90 7.62
N ALA A 54 -9.40 -18.14 7.89
CA ALA A 54 -8.41 -19.14 8.36
C ALA A 54 -7.22 -19.32 7.38
N ALA A 55 -7.48 -19.27 6.07
CA ALA A 55 -6.43 -19.37 5.07
C ALA A 55 -5.49 -18.15 5.09
N LEU A 56 -6.04 -16.95 5.36
CA LEU A 56 -5.25 -15.73 5.51
C LEU A 56 -4.41 -15.76 6.81
N VAL A 57 -4.99 -16.24 7.92
CA VAL A 57 -4.25 -16.43 9.18
C VAL A 57 -3.06 -17.38 8.96
N THR A 58 -3.26 -18.49 8.23
CA THR A 58 -2.18 -19.42 7.88
C THR A 58 -1.12 -18.76 6.99
N ALA A 59 -1.51 -17.85 6.09
CA ALA A 59 -0.58 -17.17 5.21
C ALA A 59 0.32 -16.15 5.94
N VAL A 60 -0.19 -15.50 6.99
CA VAL A 60 0.56 -14.51 7.79
C VAL A 60 1.21 -15.10 9.03
N GLY A 61 0.82 -16.31 9.44
CA GLY A 61 1.33 -16.96 10.65
C GLY A 61 2.85 -17.13 10.65
N GLY A 62 3.51 -16.70 11.72
CA GLY A 62 4.97 -16.77 11.89
C GLY A 62 5.77 -15.82 11.01
N THR A 63 5.14 -14.84 10.39
CA THR A 63 5.77 -13.77 9.61
C THR A 63 6.19 -12.61 10.54
N ASP A 64 7.32 -11.96 10.22
CA ASP A 64 7.80 -10.78 10.99
C ASP A 64 7.02 -9.52 10.59
N ALA A 65 6.63 -9.42 9.32
CA ALA A 65 5.89 -8.28 8.79
C ALA A 65 5.07 -8.63 7.55
N VAL A 66 4.05 -7.84 7.30
CA VAL A 66 3.17 -7.94 6.12
C VAL A 66 3.32 -6.69 5.26
N LEU A 67 3.43 -6.89 3.93
CA LEU A 67 3.37 -5.81 2.95
C LEU A 67 2.16 -6.03 2.04
N SER A 68 1.40 -4.98 1.80
CA SER A 68 0.23 -5.02 0.92
C SER A 68 0.35 -4.02 -0.23
N ALA A 69 0.51 -4.54 -1.44
CA ALA A 69 0.43 -3.77 -2.68
C ALA A 69 -0.98 -3.82 -3.29
N LEU A 70 -2.00 -3.94 -2.43
CA LEU A 70 -3.38 -4.09 -2.84
C LEU A 70 -3.93 -2.80 -3.43
N GLY A 71 -4.60 -2.93 -4.56
CA GLY A 71 -5.30 -1.86 -5.23
C GLY A 71 -6.14 -2.41 -6.38
N PRO A 72 -7.16 -1.68 -6.82
CA PRO A 72 -8.01 -2.13 -7.91
C PRO A 72 -7.23 -2.19 -9.23
N ARG A 73 -7.54 -3.18 -10.07
CA ARG A 73 -7.04 -3.30 -11.45
C ARG A 73 -8.01 -2.65 -12.45
N SER A 74 -9.27 -2.59 -12.08
CA SER A 74 -10.36 -2.01 -12.87
C SER A 74 -11.41 -1.38 -11.95
N LYS A 75 -12.39 -0.69 -12.52
CA LYS A 75 -13.52 -0.14 -11.75
C LYS A 75 -14.34 -1.24 -11.03
N ALA A 76 -14.39 -2.45 -11.57
CA ALA A 76 -15.08 -3.58 -10.94
C ALA A 76 -14.42 -4.04 -9.63
N ASP A 77 -13.15 -3.70 -9.42
CA ASP A 77 -12.41 -4.03 -8.19
C ASP A 77 -12.52 -2.92 -7.12
N TYR A 78 -13.28 -1.84 -7.33
CA TYR A 78 -13.42 -0.79 -6.32
C TYR A 78 -14.07 -1.33 -5.04
N GLY A 79 -13.55 -0.91 -3.89
CA GLY A 79 -13.86 -1.48 -2.57
C GLY A 79 -12.85 -2.53 -2.10
N ILE A 80 -12.01 -3.05 -2.99
CA ILE A 80 -11.04 -4.11 -2.62
C ILE A 80 -9.95 -3.61 -1.67
N ALA A 81 -9.57 -2.33 -1.75
CA ALA A 81 -8.57 -1.78 -0.84
C ALA A 81 -9.09 -1.82 0.61
N THR A 82 -10.32 -1.38 0.84
CA THR A 82 -10.94 -1.43 2.17
C THR A 82 -11.22 -2.87 2.63
N THR A 83 -11.92 -3.66 1.81
CA THR A 83 -12.34 -5.02 2.23
C THR A 83 -11.15 -5.95 2.38
N GLY A 84 -10.20 -5.90 1.45
CA GLY A 84 -8.99 -6.71 1.52
C GLY A 84 -8.07 -6.32 2.67
N THR A 85 -7.91 -5.03 2.94
CA THR A 85 -7.10 -4.58 4.09
C THR A 85 -7.75 -4.98 5.41
N ARG A 86 -9.09 -4.91 5.52
CA ARG A 86 -9.80 -5.41 6.70
C ARG A 86 -9.58 -6.90 6.93
N ALA A 87 -9.59 -7.69 5.85
CA ALA A 87 -9.30 -9.13 5.94
C ALA A 87 -7.85 -9.41 6.35
N ILE A 88 -6.88 -8.63 5.84
CA ILE A 88 -5.47 -8.73 6.22
C ILE A 88 -5.28 -8.36 7.69
N VAL A 89 -5.86 -7.25 8.15
CA VAL A 89 -5.80 -6.79 9.55
C VAL A 89 -6.34 -7.88 10.48
N GLY A 90 -7.53 -8.40 10.22
CA GLY A 90 -8.12 -9.46 11.04
C GLY A 90 -7.27 -10.75 11.07
N ALA A 91 -6.63 -11.11 9.96
CA ALA A 91 -5.72 -12.25 9.91
C ALA A 91 -4.44 -12.01 10.73
N MET A 92 -3.88 -10.79 10.66
CA MET A 92 -2.70 -10.39 11.42
C MET A 92 -2.97 -10.35 12.92
N GLU A 93 -4.11 -9.79 13.34
CA GLU A 93 -4.55 -9.76 14.74
C GLU A 93 -4.69 -11.18 15.31
N ALA A 94 -5.36 -12.07 14.57
CA ALA A 94 -5.52 -13.47 14.95
C ALA A 94 -4.20 -14.25 15.03
N ALA A 95 -3.21 -13.88 14.21
CA ALA A 95 -1.88 -14.49 14.17
C ALA A 95 -0.85 -13.82 15.11
N GLY A 96 -1.20 -12.71 15.77
CA GLY A 96 -0.29 -11.92 16.62
C GLY A 96 0.79 -11.17 15.86
N VAL A 97 0.60 -10.91 14.56
CA VAL A 97 1.55 -10.17 13.70
C VAL A 97 1.20 -8.68 13.70
N ARG A 98 2.16 -7.81 13.95
CA ARG A 98 1.88 -6.39 14.17
C ARG A 98 2.30 -5.45 13.04
N ARG A 99 3.44 -5.69 12.39
CA ARG A 99 4.00 -4.76 11.40
C ARG A 99 3.34 -4.88 10.03
N LEU A 100 2.69 -3.81 9.57
CA LEU A 100 1.98 -3.74 8.29
C LEU A 100 2.41 -2.50 7.48
N VAL A 101 2.87 -2.70 6.24
CA VAL A 101 3.13 -1.60 5.31
C VAL A 101 2.23 -1.74 4.09
N VAL A 102 1.47 -0.69 3.76
CA VAL A 102 0.53 -0.71 2.64
C VAL A 102 0.80 0.39 1.63
N VAL A 103 0.39 0.18 0.39
CA VAL A 103 0.33 1.24 -0.61
C VAL A 103 -1.05 1.92 -0.59
N SER A 104 -1.06 3.25 -0.62
CA SER A 104 -2.22 4.11 -0.76
C SER A 104 -2.03 5.02 -1.99
N ALA A 105 -2.46 6.29 -1.94
CA ALA A 105 -2.21 7.27 -3.00
C ALA A 105 -2.14 8.70 -2.46
N ALA A 106 -1.37 9.56 -3.12
CA ALA A 106 -1.14 10.94 -2.73
C ALA A 106 -2.43 11.77 -2.51
N PRO A 107 -3.48 11.70 -3.36
CA PRO A 107 -4.70 12.50 -3.18
C PRO A 107 -5.53 12.14 -1.95
N VAL A 108 -5.32 10.97 -1.33
CA VAL A 108 -6.15 10.45 -0.21
C VAL A 108 -6.18 11.42 0.98
N GLY A 109 -5.13 12.21 1.19
CA GLY A 109 -5.08 13.23 2.25
C GLY A 109 -6.22 14.25 2.23
N THR A 110 -6.79 14.51 1.06
CA THR A 110 -7.86 15.50 0.83
C THR A 110 -9.24 14.87 0.60
N ILE A 111 -9.37 13.56 0.81
CA ILE A 111 -10.62 12.82 0.60
C ILE A 111 -11.33 12.62 1.94
N ALA A 112 -12.63 12.90 1.96
CA ALA A 112 -13.45 12.66 3.14
C ALA A 112 -13.60 11.16 3.42
N SER A 113 -13.52 10.80 4.69
CA SER A 113 -13.76 9.45 5.21
C SER A 113 -14.43 9.52 6.58
N PRO A 114 -14.94 8.41 7.13
CA PRO A 114 -15.53 8.40 8.46
C PRO A 114 -14.64 9.02 9.56
N ARG A 115 -13.35 8.75 9.56
CA ARG A 115 -12.41 9.35 10.53
C ARG A 115 -11.99 10.78 10.18
N ARG A 116 -12.18 11.18 8.93
CA ARG A 116 -11.83 12.52 8.42
C ARG A 116 -12.98 13.10 7.61
N PRO A 117 -14.13 13.45 8.27
CA PRO A 117 -15.33 13.95 7.58
C PRO A 117 -15.11 15.30 6.92
N GLN A 118 -14.19 16.10 7.45
CA GLN A 118 -13.81 17.42 6.93
C GLN A 118 -12.30 17.45 6.62
N PRO A 119 -11.87 16.83 5.50
CA PRO A 119 -10.46 16.86 5.13
C PRO A 119 -10.01 18.26 4.71
N PRO A 120 -8.72 18.56 4.73
CA PRO A 120 -8.21 19.80 4.16
C PRO A 120 -8.55 19.88 2.67
N LYS A 121 -8.89 21.09 2.19
CA LYS A 121 -9.18 21.32 0.76
C LYS A 121 -8.00 21.01 -0.15
N HIS A 122 -6.79 21.15 0.37
CA HIS A 122 -5.53 20.93 -0.35
C HIS A 122 -4.51 20.28 0.57
N ASP A 123 -3.65 19.43 0.00
CA ASP A 123 -2.51 18.90 0.74
C ASP A 123 -1.44 20.00 0.89
N PRO A 124 -0.79 20.14 2.06
CA PRO A 124 0.27 21.13 2.29
C PRO A 124 1.45 21.01 1.34
N GLY A 125 1.71 19.81 0.79
CA GLY A 125 2.76 19.56 -0.19
C GLY A 125 2.38 19.89 -1.63
N ASP A 126 1.12 20.16 -1.93
CA ASP A 126 0.69 20.46 -3.31
C ASP A 126 1.18 21.83 -3.78
N GLY A 127 1.83 21.87 -4.95
CA GLY A 127 2.16 23.11 -5.65
C GLY A 127 0.94 23.78 -6.27
N PHE A 128 1.08 25.05 -6.69
CA PHE A 128 -0.02 25.85 -7.23
C PHE A 128 -0.80 25.17 -8.37
N VAL A 129 -0.11 24.62 -9.36
CA VAL A 129 -0.72 23.94 -10.51
C VAL A 129 -1.46 22.66 -10.08
N MET A 130 -0.86 21.88 -9.20
CA MET A 130 -1.51 20.69 -8.64
C MET A 130 -2.77 21.09 -7.89
N ARG A 131 -2.70 22.08 -7.03
CA ARG A 131 -3.81 22.56 -6.18
C ARG A 131 -5.00 23.05 -6.98
N HIS A 132 -4.79 23.81 -8.05
CA HIS A 132 -5.86 24.54 -8.73
C HIS A 132 -6.34 23.91 -10.04
N LEU A 133 -5.53 23.09 -10.71
CA LEU A 133 -5.86 22.52 -12.01
C LEU A 133 -5.93 20.98 -11.99
N LEU A 134 -4.90 20.31 -11.52
CA LEU A 134 -4.78 18.85 -11.68
C LEU A 134 -5.55 18.07 -10.60
N SER A 135 -5.41 18.45 -9.33
CA SER A 135 -6.02 17.73 -8.21
C SER A 135 -7.55 17.66 -8.32
N PRO A 136 -8.31 18.74 -8.61
CA PRO A 136 -9.76 18.66 -8.73
C PRO A 136 -10.22 17.71 -9.84
N LEU A 137 -9.58 17.76 -11.02
CA LEU A 137 -9.93 16.90 -12.16
C LEU A 137 -9.65 15.43 -11.87
N ILE A 138 -8.47 15.13 -11.32
CA ILE A 138 -8.06 13.77 -10.98
C ILE A 138 -8.96 13.21 -9.87
N THR A 139 -9.26 14.01 -8.85
CA THR A 139 -10.10 13.60 -7.72
C THR A 139 -11.52 13.28 -8.17
N VAL A 140 -12.10 14.04 -9.08
CA VAL A 140 -13.43 13.74 -9.63
C VAL A 140 -13.41 12.47 -10.47
N ALA A 141 -12.42 12.32 -11.37
CA ALA A 141 -12.32 11.17 -12.27
C ALA A 141 -12.06 9.84 -11.55
N LEU A 142 -11.35 9.86 -10.42
CA LEU A 142 -10.95 8.69 -9.64
C LEU A 142 -11.56 8.70 -8.22
N ARG A 143 -12.68 9.38 -8.04
CA ARG A 143 -13.29 9.60 -6.73
C ARG A 143 -13.52 8.30 -5.97
N ASP A 144 -14.12 7.31 -6.60
CA ASP A 144 -14.46 6.05 -5.94
C ASP A 144 -13.21 5.27 -5.50
N LEU A 145 -12.14 5.31 -6.32
CA LEU A 145 -10.84 4.76 -5.96
C LEU A 145 -10.28 5.44 -4.70
N TYR A 146 -10.28 6.77 -4.66
CA TYR A 146 -9.70 7.50 -3.53
C TYR A 146 -10.55 7.41 -2.27
N VAL A 147 -11.88 7.29 -2.39
CA VAL A 147 -12.78 7.01 -1.26
C VAL A 147 -12.49 5.62 -0.69
N ASP A 148 -12.27 4.61 -1.53
CA ASP A 148 -11.89 3.27 -1.08
C ASP A 148 -10.55 3.29 -0.33
N LEU A 149 -9.53 3.96 -0.87
CA LEU A 149 -8.24 4.10 -0.21
C LEU A 149 -8.33 4.91 1.09
N ALA A 150 -9.18 5.94 1.17
CA ALA A 150 -9.38 6.71 2.40
C ALA A 150 -10.01 5.85 3.51
N ARG A 151 -10.98 5.02 3.17
CA ARG A 151 -11.58 4.05 4.11
C ARG A 151 -10.60 2.94 4.51
N MET A 152 -9.73 2.54 3.59
CA MET A 152 -8.63 1.62 3.90
C MET A 152 -7.69 2.24 4.96
N GLU A 153 -7.31 3.51 4.82
CA GLU A 153 -6.49 4.19 5.82
C GLU A 153 -7.20 4.34 7.18
N ASP A 154 -8.52 4.57 7.18
CA ASP A 154 -9.32 4.52 8.40
C ASP A 154 -9.22 3.13 9.07
N THR A 155 -9.35 2.05 8.29
CA THR A 155 -9.20 0.67 8.80
C THR A 155 -7.83 0.44 9.44
N LEU A 156 -6.75 0.98 8.85
CA LEU A 156 -5.41 0.90 9.44
C LEU A 156 -5.34 1.65 10.78
N ALA A 157 -5.87 2.87 10.81
CA ALA A 157 -5.84 3.71 12.00
C ALA A 157 -6.66 3.13 13.16
N ASP A 158 -7.67 2.29 12.87
CA ASP A 158 -8.50 1.59 13.86
C ASP A 158 -7.91 0.24 14.30
N SER A 159 -6.93 -0.32 13.59
CA SER A 159 -6.46 -1.69 13.77
C SER A 159 -5.57 -1.93 14.99
N GLY A 160 -5.01 -0.88 15.59
CA GLY A 160 -3.97 -1.03 16.63
C GLY A 160 -2.67 -1.70 16.17
N LEU A 161 -2.49 -1.95 14.87
CA LEU A 161 -1.26 -2.48 14.29
C LEU A 161 -0.18 -1.40 14.15
N ASP A 162 1.05 -1.84 13.96
CA ASP A 162 2.21 -0.99 13.66
C ASP A 162 2.24 -0.70 12.15
N TRP A 163 1.28 0.10 11.67
CA TRP A 163 1.06 0.33 10.25
C TRP A 163 1.85 1.50 9.69
N THR A 164 2.15 1.43 8.38
CA THR A 164 2.65 2.56 7.56
C THR A 164 1.91 2.54 6.22
N ALA A 165 1.41 3.70 5.76
CA ALA A 165 0.79 3.82 4.45
C ALA A 165 1.66 4.69 3.53
N VAL A 166 2.16 4.12 2.44
CA VAL A 166 2.93 4.83 1.42
C VAL A 166 1.97 5.44 0.39
N ARG A 167 2.07 6.75 0.17
CA ARG A 167 1.20 7.52 -0.72
C ARG A 167 1.95 7.99 -1.98
N PRO A 168 2.06 7.16 -3.02
CA PRO A 168 2.65 7.58 -4.28
C PRO A 168 1.72 8.51 -5.08
N PRO A 169 2.28 9.43 -5.90
CA PRO A 169 1.57 10.11 -6.97
C PRO A 169 1.35 9.16 -8.16
N ARG A 170 1.38 9.67 -9.40
CA ARG A 170 1.26 8.83 -10.59
C ARG A 170 2.43 7.83 -10.68
N LEU A 171 2.08 6.54 -10.76
CA LEU A 171 3.04 5.45 -10.88
C LEU A 171 3.57 5.29 -12.31
N THR A 172 4.88 5.07 -12.44
CA THR A 172 5.56 4.73 -13.70
C THR A 172 6.14 3.32 -13.65
N ASN A 173 6.62 2.81 -14.79
CA ASN A 173 7.32 1.54 -14.91
C ASN A 173 8.85 1.72 -15.03
N GLY A 174 9.37 2.86 -14.54
CA GLY A 174 10.82 3.08 -14.45
C GLY A 174 11.52 2.06 -13.56
N PRO A 175 12.85 1.99 -13.65
CA PRO A 175 13.67 1.12 -12.79
C PRO A 175 13.62 1.57 -11.33
N GLU A 176 14.15 0.75 -10.46
CA GLU A 176 14.53 1.13 -9.10
C GLU A 176 15.73 2.08 -9.16
N THR A 177 15.60 3.22 -8.52
CA THR A 177 16.67 4.22 -8.45
C THR A 177 17.23 4.37 -7.05
N GLY A 178 16.42 4.07 -6.02
CA GLY A 178 16.73 4.38 -4.62
C GLY A 178 16.83 5.89 -4.34
N ALA A 179 16.69 6.72 -5.37
CA ALA A 179 16.83 8.17 -5.30
C ALA A 179 15.45 8.84 -5.43
N TYR A 180 14.73 8.94 -4.33
CA TYR A 180 13.42 9.58 -4.22
C TYR A 180 13.36 10.43 -2.95
N ARG A 181 12.41 11.35 -2.91
CA ARG A 181 12.11 12.17 -1.74
C ARG A 181 10.92 11.60 -0.99
N THR A 182 10.91 11.74 0.33
CA THR A 182 9.79 11.36 1.18
C THR A 182 9.33 12.50 2.08
N ALA A 183 8.08 12.46 2.51
CA ALA A 183 7.54 13.39 3.51
C ALA A 183 6.48 12.70 4.36
N SER A 184 6.58 12.83 5.68
CA SER A 184 5.57 12.32 6.60
C SER A 184 4.32 13.19 6.60
N GLY A 185 3.14 12.56 6.50
CA GLY A 185 1.83 13.18 6.62
C GLY A 185 1.41 14.11 5.46
N ARG A 186 2.21 14.26 4.39
CA ARG A 186 1.93 15.19 3.28
C ARG A 186 2.50 14.74 1.95
N ASN A 187 2.01 15.34 0.87
CA ASN A 187 2.57 15.19 -0.47
C ASN A 187 3.90 15.95 -0.63
N LEU A 188 4.58 15.72 -1.75
CA LEU A 188 5.84 16.36 -2.10
C LEU A 188 5.64 17.42 -3.18
N ARG A 189 6.14 18.65 -2.94
CA ARG A 189 6.12 19.70 -3.96
C ARG A 189 6.83 19.22 -5.22
N ARG A 190 6.18 19.44 -6.38
CA ARG A 190 6.65 18.98 -7.71
C ARG A 190 6.83 17.45 -7.80
N GLY A 191 6.29 16.67 -6.87
CA GLY A 191 6.31 15.22 -6.89
C GLY A 191 5.16 14.68 -7.73
N LEU A 192 5.33 14.58 -9.04
CA LEU A 192 4.27 14.19 -9.97
C LEU A 192 4.27 12.69 -10.27
N THR A 193 5.42 12.06 -10.17
CA THR A 193 5.60 10.66 -10.55
C THR A 193 6.57 9.94 -9.61
N VAL A 194 6.48 8.61 -9.60
CA VAL A 194 7.46 7.72 -8.98
C VAL A 194 7.39 6.35 -9.65
N SER A 195 8.50 5.62 -9.71
CA SER A 195 8.48 4.26 -10.25
C SER A 195 7.83 3.29 -9.25
N ARG A 196 7.17 2.24 -9.76
CA ARG A 196 6.66 1.14 -8.92
C ARG A 196 7.78 0.44 -8.15
N ALA A 197 8.97 0.41 -8.74
CA ALA A 197 10.15 -0.18 -8.13
C ALA A 197 10.62 0.65 -6.92
N ASP A 198 10.63 1.99 -7.02
CA ASP A 198 10.98 2.87 -5.89
C ASP A 198 9.93 2.85 -4.78
N VAL A 199 8.64 2.72 -5.13
CA VAL A 199 7.59 2.51 -4.10
C VAL A 199 7.83 1.21 -3.34
N ALA A 200 8.15 0.12 -4.04
CA ALA A 200 8.48 -1.16 -3.40
C ALA A 200 9.73 -1.04 -2.51
N HIS A 201 10.77 -0.35 -2.97
CA HIS A 201 11.97 -0.08 -2.20
C HIS A 201 11.65 0.68 -0.90
N LEU A 202 10.87 1.77 -0.96
CA LEU A 202 10.47 2.48 0.26
C LEU A 202 9.64 1.61 1.20
N MET A 203 8.70 0.81 0.67
CA MET A 203 7.88 -0.09 1.50
C MET A 203 8.73 -1.11 2.26
N LEU A 204 9.78 -1.66 1.65
CA LEU A 204 10.73 -2.55 2.32
C LEU A 204 11.61 -1.79 3.32
N ALA A 205 12.13 -0.62 2.95
CA ALA A 205 12.95 0.21 3.84
C ALA A 205 12.17 0.62 5.11
N ALA A 206 10.88 0.92 4.98
CA ALA A 206 10.00 1.29 6.10
C ALA A 206 9.88 0.20 7.17
N LEU A 207 10.16 -1.06 6.86
CA LEU A 207 10.16 -2.14 7.85
C LEU A 207 11.19 -1.93 8.97
N GLY A 208 12.33 -1.34 8.63
CA GLY A 208 13.40 -1.01 9.58
C GLY A 208 13.33 0.41 10.14
N GLN A 209 12.24 1.17 9.89
CA GLN A 209 12.08 2.57 10.28
C GLN A 209 10.91 2.74 11.26
N PRO A 210 11.11 2.56 12.57
CA PRO A 210 10.04 2.63 13.58
C PRO A 210 9.34 3.99 13.61
N GLU A 211 9.99 5.07 13.21
CA GLU A 211 9.41 6.41 13.09
C GLU A 211 8.31 6.51 12.04
N THR A 212 8.19 5.52 11.15
CA THR A 212 7.10 5.45 10.15
C THR A 212 5.84 4.78 10.67
N ILE A 213 5.86 4.21 11.87
CA ILE A 213 4.70 3.54 12.47
C ILE A 213 3.62 4.58 12.78
N GLY A 214 2.38 4.26 12.40
CA GLY A 214 1.24 5.16 12.53
C GLY A 214 1.26 6.33 11.54
N GLN A 215 2.12 6.27 10.51
CA GLN A 215 2.34 7.39 9.58
C GLN A 215 1.89 7.08 8.14
N THR A 216 1.47 8.15 7.47
CA THR A 216 1.35 8.18 6.01
C THR A 216 2.60 8.83 5.43
N ILE A 217 3.23 8.21 4.43
CA ILE A 217 4.49 8.68 3.84
C ILE A 217 4.26 9.01 2.36
N GLY A 218 4.36 10.28 2.01
CA GLY A 218 4.43 10.70 0.62
C GLY A 218 5.78 10.31 0.01
N ILE A 219 5.78 9.87 -1.25
CA ILE A 219 6.98 9.53 -2.02
C ILE A 219 6.90 10.14 -3.41
N ALA A 220 7.98 10.69 -3.92
CA ALA A 220 8.11 11.12 -5.32
C ALA A 220 9.56 11.33 -5.74
N ASN A 221 9.80 11.26 -7.04
CA ASN A 221 11.07 11.66 -7.63
C ASN A 221 11.19 13.16 -7.75
#